data_c374431c29d06562079c1b2b958040e4
#
_entry.id   c374431c29d06562079c1b2b958040e4
#
_cell.length_a   1.000
_cell.length_b   1.000
_cell.length_c   1.000
_cell.angle_alpha   90.00
_cell.angle_beta   90.00
_cell.angle_gamma   90.00
#
_symmetry.space_group_name_H-M   'P 1'
#
loop_
_entity.id
_entity.type
_entity.pdbx_description
1 polymer ?
#
loop_
_entity_poly.entity_id
_entity_poly.type
_entity_poly.pdbx_seq_one_letter_code
_entity_poly.pdbx_strand_id
1 'polypeptide(L)'
;MSYRCGIIGLPNAGKSTIFNALTGASAEVAAYPFCTINPNTGIVPVPDERLEELGRLLRPQKLTPTIIEFVDVAGLIAGASQGEGLGNQFLGHIREVDLLVHVVRCFEAPDAPHPLGDPDPVRDVEMVD
;
A
#
# COMPACT_ATOMS: atom_id res chain seq x y z
N MET A 1 17.34 3.87 -5.04
CA MET A 1 16.23 3.13 -5.65
C MET A 1 15.10 3.04 -4.66
N SER A 2 13.90 3.32 -5.10
CA SER A 2 12.67 3.09 -4.34
C SER A 2 11.74 2.22 -5.16
N TYR A 3 11.08 1.28 -4.49
CA TYR A 3 9.99 0.52 -5.10
C TYR A 3 8.67 1.17 -4.76
N ARG A 4 7.79 1.25 -5.73
CA ARG A 4 6.43 1.73 -5.56
C ARG A 4 5.48 0.53 -5.50
N CYS A 5 4.80 0.35 -4.36
CA CYS A 5 3.88 -0.75 -4.11
C CYS A 5 2.45 -0.23 -4.06
N GLY A 6 1.59 -0.68 -4.97
CA GLY A 6 0.16 -0.40 -4.94
C GLY A 6 -0.56 -1.37 -4.02
N ILE A 7 -1.30 -0.85 -3.04
CA ILE A 7 -2.17 -1.67 -2.19
C ILE A 7 -3.55 -1.69 -2.79
N ILE A 8 -4.02 -2.89 -3.13
CA ILE A 8 -5.34 -3.14 -3.71
C ILE A 8 -6.15 -4.07 -2.82
N GLY A 9 -7.46 -4.02 -2.92
CA GLY A 9 -8.36 -4.88 -2.17
C GLY A 9 -9.81 -4.42 -2.29
N LEU A 10 -10.74 -5.32 -2.00
CA LEU A 10 -12.16 -5.01 -1.94
C LEU A 10 -12.46 -4.05 -0.77
N PRO A 11 -13.57 -3.30 -0.82
CA PRO A 11 -14.01 -2.50 0.32
C PRO A 11 -14.12 -3.34 1.60
N ASN A 12 -13.70 -2.77 2.73
CA ASN A 12 -13.70 -3.43 4.04
C ASN A 12 -12.81 -4.68 4.16
N ALA A 13 -11.83 -4.85 3.28
CA ALA A 13 -10.84 -5.93 3.39
C ALA A 13 -9.75 -5.66 4.45
N GLY A 14 -9.70 -4.46 5.00
CA GLY A 14 -8.64 -4.03 5.93
C GLY A 14 -7.48 -3.28 5.26
N LYS A 15 -7.64 -2.91 4.00
CA LYS A 15 -6.63 -2.21 3.19
C LYS A 15 -6.17 -0.91 3.84
N SER A 16 -7.09 -0.03 4.24
CA SER A 16 -6.77 1.24 4.91
C SER A 16 -6.11 1.03 6.26
N THR A 17 -6.51 0.01 7.00
CA THR A 17 -5.90 -0.34 8.29
C THR A 17 -4.44 -0.75 8.12
N ILE A 18 -4.15 -1.60 7.13
CA ILE A 18 -2.78 -2.03 6.81
C ILE A 18 -1.97 -0.84 6.30
N PHE A 19 -2.51 -0.04 5.40
CA PHE A 19 -1.86 1.17 4.89
C PHE A 19 -1.48 2.12 6.03
N ASN A 20 -2.41 2.42 6.93
CA ASN A 20 -2.16 3.30 8.07
C ASN A 20 -1.15 2.70 9.06
N ALA A 21 -1.19 1.39 9.28
CA ALA A 21 -0.22 0.72 10.15
C ALA A 21 1.21 0.78 9.58
N LEU A 22 1.35 0.60 8.27
CA LEU A 22 2.65 0.67 7.60
C LEU A 22 3.20 2.10 7.54
N THR A 23 2.35 3.08 7.29
CA THR A 23 2.75 4.47 7.04
C THR A 23 2.66 5.35 8.27
N GLY A 24 1.86 5.00 9.27
CA GLY A 24 1.64 5.80 10.48
C GLY A 24 2.85 5.93 11.39
N ALA A 25 3.80 4.99 11.32
CA ALA A 25 5.07 5.06 12.03
C ALA A 25 6.10 5.99 11.35
N SER A 26 5.79 6.49 10.16
CA SER A 26 6.71 7.25 9.31
C SER A 26 6.48 8.76 9.41
N ALA A 27 6.29 9.29 10.61
CA ALA A 27 6.10 10.73 10.85
C ALA A 27 7.26 11.61 10.37
N GLU A 28 8.40 11.03 10.02
CA GLU A 28 9.59 11.70 9.53
C GLU A 28 9.70 11.76 8.00
N VAL A 29 8.63 11.51 7.28
CA VAL A 29 8.59 11.46 5.80
C VAL A 29 9.08 12.76 5.14
N ALA A 30 8.96 13.89 5.82
CA ALA A 30 9.44 15.19 5.33
C ALA A 30 10.98 15.28 5.18
N ALA A 31 11.73 14.30 5.72
CA ALA A 31 13.20 14.32 5.69
C ALA A 31 13.80 13.63 4.46
N TYR A 32 13.00 12.92 3.65
CA TYR A 32 13.51 12.22 2.47
C TYR A 32 13.45 13.12 1.23
N PRO A 33 14.60 13.47 0.61
CA PRO A 33 14.61 14.19 -0.64
C PRO A 33 13.97 13.37 -1.75
N PHE A 34 13.26 14.02 -2.66
CA PHE A 34 12.57 13.43 -3.81
C PHE A 34 11.23 12.72 -3.52
N CYS A 35 10.63 12.90 -2.36
CA CYS A 35 9.32 12.38 -2.05
C CYS A 35 8.24 13.39 -2.40
N THR A 36 7.34 13.01 -3.31
CA THR A 36 6.14 13.79 -3.59
C THR A 36 5.11 13.47 -2.52
N ILE A 37 4.68 14.47 -1.76
CA ILE A 37 3.60 14.30 -0.78
C ILE A 37 2.29 14.19 -1.55
N ASN A 38 1.78 12.97 -1.64
CA ASN A 38 0.45 12.68 -2.18
C ASN A 38 -0.40 12.09 -1.04
N PRO A 39 -1.66 12.53 -0.85
CA PRO A 39 -2.50 12.07 0.26
C PRO A 39 -2.74 10.55 0.32
N ASN A 40 -2.57 9.86 -0.81
CA ASN A 40 -2.74 8.41 -0.89
C ASN A 40 -1.41 7.64 -0.96
N THR A 41 -0.32 8.29 -0.60
CA THR A 41 1.03 7.70 -0.67
C THR A 41 1.70 7.79 0.68
N GLY A 42 2.30 6.69 1.11
CA GLY A 42 3.10 6.63 2.33
C GLY A 42 4.49 6.09 2.04
N ILE A 43 5.50 6.71 2.62
CA ILE A 43 6.89 6.30 2.46
C ILE A 43 7.34 5.61 3.73
N VAL A 44 7.92 4.43 3.57
CA VAL A 44 8.38 3.59 4.68
C VAL A 44 9.84 3.25 4.47
N PRO A 45 10.72 3.57 5.42
CA PRO A 45 12.10 3.12 5.37
C PRO A 45 12.18 1.60 5.57
N VAL A 46 13.05 0.95 4.84
CA VAL A 46 13.31 -0.49 5.01
C VAL A 46 14.30 -0.68 6.16
N PRO A 47 13.92 -1.36 7.25
CA PRO A 47 14.85 -1.71 8.30
C PRO A 47 15.96 -2.63 7.77
N ASP A 48 17.21 -2.28 8.02
CA ASP A 48 18.37 -3.08 7.61
C ASP A 48 19.46 -2.99 8.68
N GLU A 49 19.60 -4.07 9.44
CA GLU A 49 20.58 -4.16 10.52
C GLU A 49 22.03 -3.97 10.01
N ARG A 50 22.31 -4.35 8.77
CA ARG A 50 23.63 -4.17 8.15
C ARG A 50 23.93 -2.67 7.94
N LEU A 51 22.92 -1.91 7.53
CA LEU A 51 23.06 -0.46 7.36
C LEU A 51 23.28 0.23 8.72
N GLU A 52 22.56 -0.19 9.75
CA GLU A 52 22.72 0.32 11.10
C GLU A 52 24.13 0.01 11.66
N GLU A 53 24.61 -1.20 11.46
CA GLU A 53 25.95 -1.59 11.90
C GLU A 53 27.05 -0.80 11.18
N LEU A 54 26.94 -0.64 9.86
CA LEU A 54 27.85 0.20 9.09
C LEU A 54 27.82 1.66 9.55
N GLY A 55 26.64 2.17 9.86
CA GLY A 55 26.47 3.52 10.41
C GLY A 55 27.18 3.68 11.76
N ARG A 56 27.12 2.66 12.61
CA ARG A 56 27.78 2.65 13.91
C ARG A 56 29.31 2.62 13.78
N LEU A 57 29.81 1.82 12.84
CA LEU A 57 31.25 1.68 12.60
C LEU A 57 31.88 2.89 11.92
N LEU A 58 31.22 3.38 10.86
CA LEU A 58 31.79 4.42 9.99
C LEU A 58 31.44 5.84 10.42
N ARG A 59 30.41 6.01 11.26
CA ARG A 59 29.90 7.29 11.74
C ARG A 59 29.75 8.33 10.63
N PRO A 60 28.96 8.02 9.56
CA PRO A 60 28.79 8.91 8.43
C PRO A 60 28.02 10.17 8.85
N GLN A 61 28.18 11.26 8.09
CA GLN A 61 27.40 12.48 8.31
C GLN A 61 25.90 12.25 8.03
N LYS A 62 25.57 11.31 7.13
CA LYS A 62 24.19 10.96 6.77
C LYS A 62 24.08 9.46 6.54
N LEU A 63 23.07 8.85 7.12
CA LEU A 63 22.68 7.46 6.92
C LEU A 63 21.32 7.44 6.24
N THR A 64 21.24 6.94 5.00
CA THR A 64 20.00 6.95 4.22
C THR A 64 19.56 5.52 3.94
N PRO A 65 18.47 5.04 4.55
CA PRO A 65 17.91 3.72 4.24
C PRO A 65 17.25 3.69 2.86
N THR A 66 17.09 2.48 2.32
CA THR A 66 16.19 2.26 1.21
C THR A 66 14.75 2.50 1.65
N ILE A 67 13.95 3.06 0.78
CA ILE A 67 12.53 3.34 1.05
C ILE A 67 11.62 2.53 0.13
N ILE A 68 10.42 2.24 0.63
CA ILE A 68 9.30 1.73 -0.15
C ILE A 68 8.19 2.79 -0.11
N GLU A 69 7.66 3.10 -1.27
CA GLU A 69 6.51 3.98 -1.42
C GLU A 69 5.25 3.12 -1.55
N PHE A 70 4.36 3.20 -0.57
CA PHE A 70 3.05 2.55 -0.62
C PHE A 70 2.02 3.51 -1.18
N VAL A 71 1.27 3.06 -2.17
CA VAL A 71 0.16 3.80 -2.77
C VAL A 71 -1.15 3.09 -2.44
N ASP A 72 -2.06 3.80 -1.78
CA ASP A 72 -3.42 3.29 -1.58
C ASP A 72 -4.23 3.48 -2.85
N VAL A 73 -4.46 2.37 -3.55
CA VAL A 73 -5.22 2.37 -4.80
C VAL A 73 -6.71 2.23 -4.49
N ALA A 74 -7.43 3.35 -4.57
CA ALA A 74 -8.89 3.36 -4.43
C ALA A 74 -9.57 2.86 -5.71
N GLY A 75 -10.76 2.26 -5.59
CA GLY A 75 -11.65 2.04 -6.71
C GLY A 75 -11.93 0.58 -7.11
N LEU A 76 -11.49 -0.40 -6.32
CA LEU A 76 -12.00 -1.76 -6.44
C LEU A 76 -13.39 -1.86 -5.81
N ILE A 77 -14.40 -1.43 -6.55
CA ILE A 77 -15.80 -1.68 -6.23
C ILE A 77 -16.26 -2.80 -7.15
N ALA A 78 -16.96 -3.79 -6.61
CA ALA A 78 -17.61 -4.83 -7.41
C ALA A 78 -18.47 -4.17 -8.49
N GLY A 79 -18.17 -4.42 -9.77
CA GLY A 79 -18.83 -3.74 -10.89
C GLY A 79 -18.15 -2.49 -11.44
N ALA A 80 -17.05 -2.02 -10.85
CA ALA A 80 -16.27 -0.88 -11.36
C ALA A 80 -15.64 -1.13 -12.74
N SER A 81 -15.46 -2.37 -13.12
CA SER A 81 -15.02 -2.77 -14.46
C SER A 81 -16.04 -2.48 -15.57
N GLN A 82 -17.27 -2.14 -15.21
CA GLN A 82 -18.35 -1.82 -16.15
C GLN A 82 -18.72 -0.32 -16.20
N GLY A 83 -18.11 0.50 -15.33
CA GLY A 83 -18.35 1.94 -15.30
C GLY A 83 -17.20 2.72 -15.93
N GLU A 84 -17.50 3.50 -16.95
CA GLU A 84 -16.53 4.19 -17.83
C GLU A 84 -15.59 5.22 -17.20
N GLY A 85 -15.57 5.43 -15.88
CA GLY A 85 -14.75 6.48 -15.26
C GLY A 85 -13.74 5.98 -14.23
N LEU A 86 -14.17 5.12 -13.31
CA LEU A 86 -13.35 4.68 -12.17
C LEU A 86 -12.42 3.54 -12.51
N GLY A 87 -12.81 2.66 -13.44
CA GLY A 87 -11.97 1.54 -13.89
C GLY A 87 -10.70 1.99 -14.62
N ASN A 88 -10.78 3.07 -15.41
CA ASN A 88 -9.62 3.63 -16.11
C ASN A 88 -8.64 4.32 -15.16
N GLN A 89 -9.12 4.98 -14.10
CA GLN A 89 -8.28 5.55 -13.06
C GLN A 89 -7.56 4.46 -12.26
N PHE A 90 -8.26 3.39 -11.90
CA PHE A 90 -7.69 2.23 -11.22
C PHE A 90 -6.57 1.58 -12.05
N LEU A 91 -6.82 1.31 -13.34
CA LEU A 91 -5.82 0.77 -14.26
C LEU A 91 -4.64 1.73 -14.46
N GLY A 92 -4.88 3.04 -14.46
CA GLY A 92 -3.84 4.05 -14.50
C GLY A 92 -2.90 3.94 -13.30
N HIS A 93 -3.45 3.87 -12.09
CA HIS A 93 -2.67 3.73 -10.86
C HIS A 93 -1.91 2.40 -10.77
N ILE A 94 -2.49 1.30 -11.26
CA ILE A 94 -1.81 0.00 -11.30
C ILE A 94 -0.58 0.03 -12.20
N ARG A 95 -0.62 0.75 -13.31
CA ARG A 95 0.50 0.87 -14.25
C ARG A 95 1.68 1.69 -13.71
N GLU A 96 1.44 2.50 -12.69
CA GLU A 96 2.45 3.38 -12.11
C GLU A 96 3.24 2.75 -10.96
N VAL A 97 2.89 1.52 -10.58
CA VAL A 97 3.54 0.81 -9.47
C VAL A 97 4.38 -0.36 -9.96
N ASP A 98 5.42 -0.68 -9.21
CA ASP A 98 6.32 -1.79 -9.51
C ASP A 98 5.78 -3.13 -9.02
N LEU A 99 5.01 -3.09 -7.92
CA LEU A 99 4.43 -4.25 -7.25
C LEU A 99 3.00 -3.99 -6.83
N LEU A 100 2.19 -5.03 -6.82
CA LEU A 100 0.83 -5.01 -6.28
C LEU A 100 0.77 -5.84 -5.01
N VAL A 101 0.23 -5.26 -3.96
CA VAL A 101 -0.07 -5.93 -2.69
C VAL A 101 -1.58 -6.08 -2.59
N HIS A 102 -2.07 -7.30 -2.78
CA HIS A 102 -3.49 -7.60 -2.72
C HIS A 102 -3.90 -7.96 -1.30
N VAL A 103 -4.71 -7.11 -0.68
CA VAL A 103 -5.27 -7.33 0.66
C VAL A 103 -6.58 -8.10 0.54
N VAL A 104 -6.62 -9.29 1.12
CA VAL A 104 -7.77 -10.20 1.10
C VAL A 104 -8.31 -10.39 2.51
N ARG A 105 -9.61 -10.26 2.67
CA ARG A 105 -10.27 -10.43 3.95
C ARG A 105 -10.45 -11.91 4.31
N CYS A 106 -9.80 -12.33 5.39
CA CYS A 106 -9.90 -13.68 5.93
C CYS A 106 -10.53 -13.72 7.33
N PHE A 107 -11.26 -12.67 7.72
CA PHE A 107 -11.86 -12.53 9.05
C PHE A 107 -13.32 -12.09 8.94
N GLU A 108 -14.08 -12.38 10.00
CA GLU A 108 -15.43 -11.88 10.18
C GLU A 108 -15.41 -10.59 11.02
N ALA A 109 -16.19 -9.60 10.61
CA ALA A 109 -16.38 -8.36 11.36
C ALA A 109 -17.82 -7.89 11.19
N PRO A 110 -18.65 -8.00 12.24
CA PRO A 110 -20.07 -7.59 12.16
C PRO A 110 -20.25 -6.12 11.82
N ASP A 111 -19.33 -5.27 12.26
CA ASP A 111 -19.37 -3.82 12.06
C ASP A 111 -18.85 -3.35 10.68
N ALA A 112 -18.28 -4.26 9.92
CA ALA A 112 -17.76 -3.98 8.58
C ALA A 112 -18.29 -5.00 7.58
N PRO A 113 -19.44 -4.74 6.96
CA PRO A 113 -20.06 -5.68 6.03
C PRO A 113 -19.17 -5.93 4.81
N HIS A 114 -19.14 -7.18 4.38
CA HIS A 114 -18.47 -7.54 3.13
C HIS A 114 -19.32 -7.10 1.93
N PRO A 115 -18.73 -6.50 0.88
CA PRO A 115 -19.49 -5.99 -0.27
C PRO A 115 -20.30 -7.07 -1.03
N LEU A 116 -19.92 -8.33 -0.90
CA LEU A 116 -20.57 -9.48 -1.54
C LEU A 116 -21.30 -10.38 -0.55
N GLY A 117 -21.55 -9.93 0.67
CA GLY A 117 -22.20 -10.71 1.73
C GLY A 117 -21.18 -11.37 2.65
N ASP A 118 -21.02 -12.68 2.55
CA ASP A 118 -20.07 -13.42 3.40
C ASP A 118 -18.63 -13.34 2.88
N PRO A 119 -17.63 -13.25 3.78
CA PRO A 119 -16.23 -13.30 3.39
C PRO A 119 -15.89 -14.65 2.73
N ASP A 120 -15.33 -14.60 1.54
CA ASP A 120 -14.82 -15.75 0.80
C ASP A 120 -13.48 -15.35 0.15
N PRO A 121 -12.35 -15.64 0.80
CA PRO A 121 -11.04 -15.19 0.33
C PRO A 121 -10.69 -15.67 -1.08
N VAL A 122 -11.07 -16.90 -1.44
CA VAL A 122 -10.77 -17.46 -2.77
C VAL A 122 -11.55 -16.74 -3.85
N ARG A 123 -12.85 -16.57 -3.66
CA ARG A 123 -13.71 -15.80 -4.56
C ARG A 123 -13.21 -14.36 -4.70
N ASP A 124 -12.82 -13.73 -3.59
CA ASP A 124 -12.38 -12.33 -3.58
C ASP A 124 -11.07 -12.14 -4.33
N VAL A 125 -10.14 -13.11 -4.25
CA VAL A 125 -8.92 -13.10 -5.07
C VAL A 125 -9.24 -13.24 -6.55
N GLU A 126 -10.08 -14.21 -6.92
CA GLU A 126 -10.47 -14.45 -8.30
C GLU A 126 -11.19 -13.27 -8.94
N MET A 127 -11.96 -12.52 -8.16
CA MET A 127 -12.64 -11.32 -8.65
C MET A 127 -11.71 -10.16 -9.01
N VAL A 128 -10.58 -10.06 -8.34
CA VAL A 128 -9.61 -8.98 -8.55
C VAL A 128 -8.61 -9.32 -9.65
N ASP A 129 -8.33 -10.58 -9.81
CA ASP A 129 -7.50 -11.08 -10.89
C ASP A 129 -8.23 -10.99 -12.25
#